data_ce83771e92dbcb05bd0d8d9e7743e06a
#
_entry.id   ce83771e92dbcb05bd0d8d9e7743e06a
#
_cell.length_a   1.000
_cell.length_b   1.000
_cell.length_c   1.000
_cell.angle_alpha   90.00
_cell.angle_beta   90.00
_cell.angle_gamma   90.00
#
_symmetry.space_group_name_H-M   'P 1'
#
loop_
_entity.id
_entity.type
_entity.pdbx_description
1 polymer ?
#
loop_
_entity_poly.entity_id
_entity_poly.type
_entity_poly.pdbx_seq_one_letter_code
_entity_poly.pdbx_strand_id
1 'polypeptide(L)'
;MILHRAKERLEARGVEARISPSLTVALPLFRGGADESRDQLQDLWARLLAAAMDPSKTDYVRVRSFEALEKLDPPDARVLACLPSQGGGINHGQQNEMAGELGLSRDEVDVSVGNLLRVELASDPHGAFVTLTALGREFLRAVQD
;
A
#
# COMPACT_ATOMS: atom_id res chain seq x y z
N MET A 1 -6.10 4.66 16.89
CA MET A 1 -6.10 3.19 16.82
C MET A 1 -6.55 2.72 15.46
N ILE A 2 -5.96 1.65 14.92
CA ILE A 2 -6.20 1.21 13.54
C ILE A 2 -7.65 0.76 13.31
N LEU A 3 -8.24 0.00 14.23
CA LEU A 3 -9.63 -0.42 14.10
C LEU A 3 -10.59 0.76 14.07
N HIS A 4 -10.33 1.78 14.89
CA HIS A 4 -11.14 3.00 14.90
C HIS A 4 -11.04 3.76 13.58
N ARG A 5 -9.83 3.89 13.02
CA ARG A 5 -9.63 4.55 11.72
C ARG A 5 -10.33 3.79 10.59
N ALA A 6 -10.28 2.45 10.62
CA ALA A 6 -10.98 1.63 9.63
C ALA A 6 -12.49 1.82 9.71
N LYS A 7 -13.05 1.87 10.92
CA LYS A 7 -14.47 2.12 11.15
C LYS A 7 -14.88 3.49 10.62
N GLU A 8 -14.10 4.53 10.91
CA GLU A 8 -14.36 5.87 10.40
C GLU A 8 -14.39 5.92 8.88
N ARG A 9 -13.48 5.21 8.22
CA ARG A 9 -13.45 5.17 6.75
C ARG A 9 -14.66 4.46 6.17
N LEU A 10 -15.12 3.39 6.78
CA LEU A 10 -16.34 2.71 6.36
C LEU A 10 -17.56 3.62 6.51
N GLU A 11 -17.66 4.32 7.63
CA GLU A 11 -18.74 5.26 7.88
C GLU A 11 -18.70 6.42 6.88
N ALA A 12 -17.52 6.96 6.61
CA ALA A 12 -17.34 8.06 5.64
C ALA A 12 -17.77 7.66 4.23
N ARG A 13 -17.63 6.38 3.86
CA ARG A 13 -18.06 5.88 2.55
C ARG A 13 -19.52 5.47 2.52
N GLY A 14 -20.21 5.51 3.65
CA GLY A 14 -21.62 5.09 3.74
C GLY A 14 -21.82 3.60 3.60
N VAL A 15 -20.83 2.81 3.95
CA VAL A 15 -20.95 1.34 3.91
C VAL A 15 -21.72 0.85 5.11
N GLU A 16 -22.87 0.21 4.87
CA GLU A 16 -23.72 -0.33 5.93
C GLU A 16 -23.42 -1.79 6.22
N ALA A 17 -23.19 -2.59 5.16
CA ALA A 17 -22.87 -4.02 5.31
C ALA A 17 -21.38 -4.19 5.51
N ARG A 18 -21.01 -4.99 6.50
CA ARG A 18 -19.61 -5.28 6.83
C ARG A 18 -19.40 -6.76 6.97
N ILE A 19 -18.18 -7.19 6.61
CA ILE A 19 -17.73 -8.56 6.84
C ILE A 19 -16.53 -8.54 7.77
N SER A 20 -16.46 -9.53 8.66
CA SER A 20 -15.29 -9.67 9.53
C SER A 20 -14.11 -10.20 8.73
N PRO A 21 -12.89 -9.65 8.92
CA PRO A 21 -11.71 -10.23 8.32
C PRO A 21 -11.52 -11.67 8.77
N SER A 22 -11.01 -12.53 7.90
CA SER A 22 -10.66 -13.88 8.29
C SER A 22 -9.52 -13.82 9.31
N LEU A 23 -9.36 -14.88 10.12
CA LEU A 23 -8.28 -14.95 11.09
C LEU A 23 -6.90 -14.82 10.41
N THR A 24 -6.76 -15.37 9.20
CA THR A 24 -5.54 -15.31 8.42
C THR A 24 -5.17 -13.87 8.05
N VAL A 25 -6.16 -13.03 7.75
CA VAL A 25 -5.96 -11.61 7.43
C VAL A 25 -5.74 -10.80 8.71
N ALA A 26 -6.49 -11.08 9.78
CA ALA A 26 -6.44 -10.31 11.01
C ALA A 26 -5.08 -10.41 11.74
N LEU A 27 -4.43 -11.58 11.71
CA LEU A 27 -3.17 -11.77 12.42
C LEU A 27 -2.05 -10.86 11.92
N PRO A 28 -1.76 -10.76 10.61
CA PRO A 28 -0.77 -9.80 10.13
C PRO A 28 -1.12 -8.35 10.47
N LEU A 29 -2.41 -7.98 10.39
CA LEU A 29 -2.86 -6.63 10.72
C LEU A 29 -2.53 -6.26 12.15
N PHE A 30 -2.91 -7.09 13.14
CA PHE A 30 -2.67 -6.78 14.54
C PHE A 30 -1.18 -6.73 14.86
N ARG A 31 -0.38 -7.62 14.29
CA ARG A 31 1.05 -7.65 14.54
C ARG A 31 1.75 -6.39 13.99
N GLY A 32 1.52 -6.07 12.72
CA GLY A 32 2.14 -4.90 12.09
C GLY A 32 1.58 -3.60 12.64
N GLY A 33 0.27 -3.53 12.87
CA GLY A 33 -0.39 -2.33 13.38
C GLY A 33 0.02 -1.97 14.80
N ALA A 34 0.29 -2.98 15.64
CA ALA A 34 0.72 -2.73 17.02
C ALA A 34 2.11 -2.10 17.10
N ASP A 35 2.99 -2.46 16.15
CA ASP A 35 4.37 -1.96 16.12
C ASP A 35 4.50 -0.67 15.31
N GLU A 36 3.51 -0.30 14.53
CA GLU A 36 3.59 0.85 13.64
C GLU A 36 3.22 2.12 14.40
N SER A 37 4.22 3.01 14.56
CA SER A 37 4.05 4.28 15.26
C SER A 37 3.95 5.47 14.32
N ARG A 38 4.08 5.28 12.99
CA ARG A 38 4.10 6.37 12.02
C ARG A 38 2.75 6.52 11.35
N ASP A 39 2.21 7.74 11.42
CA ASP A 39 0.84 8.04 11.00
C ASP A 39 0.49 7.62 9.58
N GLN A 40 1.44 7.79 8.64
CA GLN A 40 1.19 7.45 7.24
C GLN A 40 0.92 5.95 7.05
N LEU A 41 1.73 5.11 7.69
CA LEU A 41 1.54 3.66 7.60
C LEU A 41 0.35 3.19 8.42
N GLN A 42 0.09 3.82 9.57
CA GLN A 42 -1.12 3.52 10.35
C GLN A 42 -2.39 3.83 9.54
N ASP A 43 -2.38 4.91 8.77
CA ASP A 43 -3.51 5.23 7.90
C ASP A 43 -3.71 4.16 6.81
N LEU A 44 -2.62 3.68 6.21
CA LEU A 44 -2.71 2.59 5.23
C LEU A 44 -3.24 1.30 5.86
N TRP A 45 -2.80 0.95 7.06
CA TRP A 45 -3.33 -0.19 7.81
C TRP A 45 -4.83 -0.05 8.03
N ALA A 46 -5.27 1.13 8.47
CA ALA A 46 -6.69 1.39 8.69
C ALA A 46 -7.50 1.29 7.40
N ARG A 47 -6.97 1.82 6.28
CA ARG A 47 -7.62 1.75 4.97
C ARG A 47 -7.73 0.31 4.48
N LEU A 48 -6.69 -0.48 4.65
CA LEU A 48 -6.68 -1.87 4.22
C LEU A 48 -7.66 -2.71 5.06
N LEU A 49 -7.70 -2.47 6.37
CA LEU A 49 -8.68 -3.14 7.24
C LEU A 49 -10.11 -2.75 6.85
N ALA A 50 -10.37 -1.47 6.59
CA ALA A 50 -11.67 -1.01 6.14
C ALA A 50 -12.08 -1.70 4.83
N ALA A 51 -11.13 -1.83 3.89
CA ALA A 51 -11.38 -2.52 2.63
C ALA A 51 -11.71 -4.00 2.84
N ALA A 52 -11.06 -4.65 3.79
CA ALA A 52 -11.34 -6.06 4.12
C ALA A 52 -12.76 -6.26 4.66
N MET A 53 -13.33 -5.22 5.29
CA MET A 53 -14.69 -5.25 5.83
C MET A 53 -15.73 -4.66 4.88
N ASP A 54 -15.32 -4.16 3.73
CA ASP A 54 -16.18 -3.51 2.74
C ASP A 54 -16.49 -4.51 1.62
N PRO A 55 -17.77 -4.95 1.47
CA PRO A 55 -18.13 -5.93 0.44
C PRO A 55 -17.72 -5.50 -0.99
N SER A 56 -17.67 -4.20 -1.27
CA SER A 56 -17.30 -3.70 -2.60
C SER A 56 -15.80 -3.78 -2.87
N LYS A 57 -14.97 -3.97 -1.85
CA LYS A 57 -13.51 -3.98 -1.98
C LYS A 57 -12.84 -5.27 -1.52
N THR A 58 -13.59 -6.18 -0.91
CA THR A 58 -13.03 -7.41 -0.33
C THR A 58 -12.21 -8.22 -1.34
N ASP A 59 -12.61 -8.24 -2.60
CA ASP A 59 -11.91 -8.98 -3.65
C ASP A 59 -10.51 -8.46 -3.93
N TYR A 60 -10.22 -7.22 -3.56
CA TYR A 60 -8.89 -6.60 -3.75
C TYR A 60 -7.98 -6.79 -2.53
N VAL A 61 -8.47 -7.37 -1.44
CA VAL A 61 -7.72 -7.51 -0.21
C VAL A 61 -7.20 -8.93 -0.08
N ARG A 62 -5.88 -9.06 0.03
CA ARG A 62 -5.22 -10.35 0.16
C ARG A 62 -4.33 -10.37 1.38
N VAL A 63 -4.06 -11.57 1.91
CA VAL A 63 -3.10 -11.73 3.01
C VAL A 63 -1.74 -11.14 2.62
N ARG A 64 -1.31 -11.33 1.37
CA ARG A 64 -0.04 -10.78 0.88
C ARG A 64 0.01 -9.26 0.92
N SER A 65 -1.14 -8.58 0.80
CA SER A 65 -1.20 -7.12 0.92
C SER A 65 -0.80 -6.67 2.32
N PHE A 66 -1.29 -7.36 3.36
CA PHE A 66 -0.92 -7.07 4.74
C PHE A 66 0.54 -7.43 5.02
N GLU A 67 1.02 -8.54 4.49
CA GLU A 67 2.41 -8.95 4.64
C GLU A 67 3.35 -7.92 3.99
N ALA A 68 2.99 -7.43 2.82
CA ALA A 68 3.76 -6.39 2.14
C ALA A 68 3.77 -5.10 2.97
N LEU A 69 2.60 -4.66 3.44
CA LEU A 69 2.47 -3.43 4.23
C LEU A 69 3.30 -3.51 5.52
N GLU A 70 3.38 -4.68 6.15
CA GLU A 70 4.18 -4.90 7.35
C GLU A 70 5.66 -4.59 7.12
N LYS A 71 6.14 -4.72 5.90
CA LYS A 71 7.56 -4.53 5.52
C LYS A 71 7.84 -3.16 4.93
N LEU A 72 6.84 -2.29 4.81
CA LEU A 72 7.03 -0.97 4.22
C LEU A 72 7.48 0.05 5.27
N ASP A 73 8.34 0.97 4.83
CA ASP A 73 8.64 2.20 5.55
C ASP A 73 7.84 3.36 4.95
N PRO A 74 7.67 4.49 5.66
CA PRO A 74 6.89 5.61 5.12
C PRO A 74 7.30 6.09 3.72
N PRO A 75 8.59 6.22 3.38
CA PRO A 75 8.96 6.59 2.01
C PRO A 75 8.47 5.59 0.97
N ASP A 76 8.44 4.30 1.29
CA ASP A 76 8.00 3.26 0.37
C ASP A 76 6.55 3.45 -0.04
N ALA A 77 5.69 3.80 0.91
CA ALA A 77 4.28 4.05 0.64
C ALA A 77 4.09 5.27 -0.28
N ARG A 78 4.90 6.30 -0.08
CA ARG A 78 4.85 7.51 -0.91
C ARG A 78 5.31 7.23 -2.34
N VAL A 79 6.38 6.47 -2.51
CA VAL A 79 6.86 6.05 -3.83
C VAL A 79 5.83 5.16 -4.52
N LEU A 80 5.26 4.20 -3.80
CA LEU A 80 4.22 3.31 -4.35
C LEU A 80 3.05 4.10 -4.92
N ALA A 81 2.59 5.13 -4.20
CA ALA A 81 1.47 5.96 -4.63
C ALA A 81 1.77 6.74 -5.91
N CYS A 82 3.04 6.97 -6.23
CA CYS A 82 3.46 7.68 -7.43
C CYS A 82 3.65 6.78 -8.64
N LEU A 83 3.63 5.46 -8.48
CA LEU A 83 3.80 4.53 -9.60
C LEU A 83 2.53 4.50 -10.46
N PRO A 84 2.67 4.53 -11.79
CA PRO A 84 1.50 4.51 -12.66
C PRO A 84 0.81 3.14 -12.61
N SER A 85 -0.53 3.16 -12.57
CA SER A 85 -1.33 1.95 -12.60
C SER A 85 -1.45 1.37 -14.00
N GLN A 86 -1.21 2.19 -15.02
CA GLN A 86 -1.26 1.81 -16.44
C GLN A 86 -0.10 2.46 -17.18
N GLY A 87 0.30 1.86 -18.28
CA GLY A 87 1.38 2.39 -19.11
C GLY A 87 2.72 1.73 -18.86
N GLY A 88 3.79 2.37 -19.29
CA GLY A 88 5.13 1.78 -19.36
C GLY A 88 5.98 1.85 -18.11
N GLY A 89 5.47 2.36 -17.01
CA GLY A 89 6.27 2.50 -15.79
C GLY A 89 7.14 3.75 -15.79
N ILE A 90 8.04 3.85 -14.80
CA ILE A 90 8.91 5.01 -14.65
C ILE A 90 10.38 4.63 -14.86
N ASN A 91 11.12 5.47 -15.58
CA ASN A 91 12.55 5.29 -15.85
C ASN A 91 13.39 6.07 -14.82
N HIS A 92 14.73 6.02 -14.98
CA HIS A 92 15.65 6.70 -14.07
C HIS A 92 15.44 8.22 -14.00
N GLY A 93 15.19 8.86 -15.14
CA GLY A 93 14.93 10.31 -15.16
C GLY A 93 13.69 10.68 -14.40
N GLN A 94 12.62 9.91 -14.59
CA GLN A 94 11.34 10.10 -13.88
C GLN A 94 11.49 9.81 -12.38
N GLN A 95 12.36 8.88 -12.00
CA GLN A 95 12.65 8.61 -10.59
C GLN A 95 13.37 9.80 -9.94
N ASN A 96 14.25 10.50 -10.67
CA ASN A 96 14.86 11.72 -10.18
C ASN A 96 13.83 12.83 -9.95
N GLU A 97 12.90 12.99 -10.88
CA GLU A 97 11.80 13.95 -10.74
C GLU A 97 10.93 13.61 -9.53
N MET A 98 10.59 12.34 -9.37
CA MET A 98 9.82 11.85 -8.23
C MET A 98 10.51 12.17 -6.90
N ALA A 99 11.83 11.96 -6.82
CA ALA A 99 12.60 12.27 -5.61
C ALA A 99 12.44 13.73 -5.24
N GLY A 100 12.58 14.64 -6.22
CA GLY A 100 12.39 16.07 -5.99
C GLY A 100 10.98 16.41 -5.50
N GLU A 101 9.96 15.85 -6.13
CA GLU A 101 8.57 16.10 -5.77
C GLU A 101 8.22 15.60 -4.38
N LEU A 102 8.79 14.46 -3.97
CA LEU A 102 8.54 13.87 -2.67
C LEU A 102 9.44 14.41 -1.55
N GLY A 103 10.42 15.24 -1.90
CA GLY A 103 11.39 15.73 -0.92
C GLY A 103 12.32 14.63 -0.41
N LEU A 104 12.56 13.61 -1.23
CA LEU A 104 13.45 12.50 -0.91
C LEU A 104 14.75 12.62 -1.69
N SER A 105 15.84 12.04 -1.18
CA SER A 105 17.05 11.88 -1.97
C SER A 105 16.86 10.80 -3.02
N ARG A 106 17.71 10.79 -4.04
CA ARG A 106 17.67 9.73 -5.05
C ARG A 106 17.94 8.36 -4.41
N ASP A 107 18.86 8.31 -3.45
CA ASP A 107 19.16 7.06 -2.74
C ASP A 107 17.95 6.55 -1.96
N GLU A 108 17.19 7.44 -1.33
CA GLU A 108 15.97 7.05 -0.64
C GLU A 108 14.94 6.46 -1.60
N VAL A 109 14.79 7.05 -2.79
CA VAL A 109 13.90 6.49 -3.82
C VAL A 109 14.39 5.12 -4.27
N ASP A 110 15.69 4.96 -4.49
CA ASP A 110 16.27 3.67 -4.91
C ASP A 110 16.04 2.58 -3.88
N VAL A 111 16.21 2.91 -2.59
CA VAL A 111 15.94 1.97 -1.49
C VAL A 111 14.46 1.61 -1.45
N SER A 112 13.58 2.59 -1.58
CA SER A 112 12.13 2.36 -1.59
C SER A 112 11.70 1.49 -2.78
N VAL A 113 12.19 1.79 -3.97
CA VAL A 113 11.91 0.97 -5.15
C VAL A 113 12.38 -0.47 -4.92
N GLY A 114 13.61 -0.65 -4.41
CA GLY A 114 14.13 -1.98 -4.10
C GLY A 114 13.25 -2.75 -3.11
N ASN A 115 12.73 -2.06 -2.11
CA ASN A 115 11.84 -2.68 -1.14
C ASN A 115 10.49 -3.05 -1.75
N LEU A 116 9.92 -2.17 -2.59
CA LEU A 116 8.67 -2.47 -3.31
C LEU A 116 8.82 -3.67 -4.26
N LEU A 117 9.99 -3.80 -4.90
CA LEU A 117 10.29 -4.98 -5.73
C LEU A 117 10.35 -6.25 -4.87
N ARG A 118 10.97 -6.17 -3.70
CA ARG A 118 11.12 -7.31 -2.79
C ARG A 118 9.79 -7.81 -2.29
N VAL A 119 8.85 -6.92 -1.97
CA VAL A 119 7.51 -7.31 -1.50
C VAL A 119 6.53 -7.56 -2.65
N GLU A 120 7.01 -7.44 -3.89
CA GLU A 120 6.25 -7.74 -5.12
C GLU A 120 5.05 -6.81 -5.38
N LEU A 121 5.08 -5.60 -4.83
CA LEU A 121 4.10 -4.56 -5.19
C LEU A 121 4.49 -3.85 -6.48
N ALA A 122 5.76 -3.90 -6.85
CA ALA A 122 6.29 -3.34 -8.08
C ALA A 122 7.19 -4.37 -8.77
N SER A 123 7.45 -4.16 -10.06
CA SER A 123 8.36 -4.99 -10.83
C SER A 123 9.16 -4.15 -11.81
N ASP A 124 10.32 -4.68 -12.19
CA ASP A 124 11.21 -4.07 -13.19
C ASP A 124 11.85 -5.19 -14.00
N PRO A 125 11.09 -5.84 -14.89
CA PRO A 125 11.54 -7.07 -15.55
C PRO A 125 12.73 -6.88 -16.47
N HIS A 126 13.00 -5.65 -16.95
CA HIS A 126 14.08 -5.39 -17.89
C HIS A 126 15.13 -4.42 -17.35
N GLY A 127 15.04 -4.00 -16.09
CA GLY A 127 15.99 -3.08 -15.47
C GLY A 127 15.91 -1.64 -15.95
N ALA A 128 14.85 -1.28 -16.67
CA ALA A 128 14.69 0.06 -17.25
C ALA A 128 13.49 0.83 -16.75
N PHE A 129 12.39 0.15 -16.41
CA PHE A 129 11.14 0.77 -16.02
C PHE A 129 10.53 0.04 -14.83
N VAL A 130 10.14 0.79 -13.81
CA VAL A 130 9.46 0.26 -12.63
C VAL A 130 7.95 0.42 -12.82
N THR A 131 7.21 -0.66 -12.68
CA THR A 131 5.75 -0.69 -12.82
C THR A 131 5.09 -1.34 -11.62
N LEU A 132 3.80 -1.09 -11.42
CA LEU A 132 3.02 -1.83 -10.42
C LEU A 132 2.79 -3.27 -10.90
N THR A 133 2.87 -4.21 -9.98
CA THR A 133 2.41 -5.58 -10.21
C THR A 133 0.88 -5.63 -10.09
N ALA A 134 0.29 -6.78 -10.45
CA ALA A 134 -1.13 -7.00 -10.20
C ALA A 134 -1.46 -6.85 -8.71
N LEU A 135 -0.60 -7.37 -7.83
CA LEU A 135 -0.77 -7.21 -6.39
C LEU A 135 -0.70 -5.74 -5.98
N GLY A 136 0.24 -4.98 -6.56
CA GLY A 136 0.36 -3.54 -6.29
C GLY A 136 -0.88 -2.77 -6.72
N ARG A 137 -1.45 -3.10 -7.88
CA ARG A 137 -2.68 -2.46 -8.35
C ARG A 137 -3.87 -2.78 -7.45
N GLU A 138 -4.03 -4.03 -7.04
CA GLU A 138 -5.09 -4.43 -6.11
C GLU A 138 -4.93 -3.73 -4.75
N PHE A 139 -3.69 -3.67 -4.26
CA PHE A 139 -3.39 -2.97 -3.00
C PHE A 139 -3.83 -1.50 -3.06
N LEU A 140 -3.45 -0.79 -4.12
CA LEU A 140 -3.83 0.62 -4.26
C LEU A 140 -5.34 0.81 -4.39
N ARG A 141 -6.04 -0.08 -5.11
CA ARG A 141 -7.50 -0.03 -5.19
C ARG A 141 -8.14 -0.23 -3.82
N ALA A 142 -7.58 -1.12 -3.01
CA ALA A 142 -8.11 -1.39 -1.68
C ALA A 142 -7.97 -0.18 -0.75
N VAL A 143 -6.86 0.56 -0.84
CA VAL A 143 -6.59 1.68 0.07
C VAL A 143 -7.08 3.04 -0.45
N GLN A 144 -7.59 3.11 -1.67
CA GLN A 144 -8.21 4.33 -2.21
C GLN A 144 -9.60 4.55 -1.61
N ASP A 145 -9.97 5.80 -1.49
CA ASP A 145 -11.32 6.18 -1.04
C ASP A 145 -12.36 6.15 -2.16
#